data_d360b4857461c5157dd32024c3b4be98
#
_entry.id   d360b4857461c5157dd32024c3b4be98
#
_cell.length_a   1.000
_cell.length_b   1.000
_cell.length_c   1.000
_cell.angle_alpha   90.00
_cell.angle_beta   90.00
_cell.angle_gamma   90.00
#
_symmetry.space_group_name_H-M   'P 1'
#
loop_
_entity.id
_entity.type
_entity.pdbx_description
1 polymer ?
#
loop_
_entity_poly.entity_id
_entity_poly.type
_entity_poly.pdbx_seq_one_letter_code
_entity_poly.pdbx_strand_id
1 'polypeptide(L)'
;VDAFWMDAGWYSYNEGWYDGVGNWTVDTSRYDNGIIELSSYAKNKGLGHTLWYEPERVFPNTQFHKVGSENEQWLISADGEDNLMWNLANEDAFKYYCDYLLASLKENGVTIYRQDFNFAPLKYWEKADNEYYNGRTGICENHYVTNLYSFLDYLTDNIDGLIIDNCASGGKRLDLEMSYRSIAFWRSDYNCAYHPDLFDATQSHNYGISFWLPITGSALWMQDEYSMRSDLMPLILTSFGSYDHPDFVFYKEQRDLMGGKYYPLEFGSFDSNKMHAMQFSTDDALSGTAFIYKRADVKDTEYTVKLNGLIEKETYKVYDIDNPEKIYSLSGKELMEDGIKLDLPEGPKAIILMFNAE
;
A
#
# COMPACT_ATOMS: atom_id res chain seq x y z
N VAL A 1 1.83 16.58 1.77
CA VAL A 1 0.93 15.54 2.34
C VAL A 1 -0.38 15.60 1.59
N ASP A 2 -0.89 14.46 1.13
CA ASP A 2 -2.10 14.38 0.31
C ASP A 2 -3.30 13.83 1.09
N ALA A 3 -3.04 13.07 2.17
CA ALA A 3 -4.08 12.56 3.03
C ALA A 3 -3.62 12.50 4.50
N PHE A 4 -4.58 12.62 5.39
CA PHE A 4 -4.45 12.27 6.80
C PHE A 4 -5.00 10.86 7.00
N TRP A 5 -4.26 10.04 7.75
CA TRP A 5 -4.60 8.64 7.98
C TRP A 5 -4.88 8.39 9.44
N MET A 6 -6.05 7.82 9.72
CA MET A 6 -6.42 7.29 11.03
C MET A 6 -6.60 5.78 10.92
N ASP A 7 -5.72 5.05 11.60
CA ASP A 7 -5.75 3.59 11.67
C ASP A 7 -6.71 3.08 12.76
N ALA A 8 -6.60 1.80 13.14
CA ALA A 8 -7.45 1.12 14.11
C ALA A 8 -7.58 1.87 15.46
N GLY A 9 -8.71 1.64 16.15
CA GLY A 9 -8.91 2.14 17.52
C GLY A 9 -9.65 3.47 17.63
N TRP A 10 -10.28 3.97 16.59
CA TRP A 10 -11.16 5.14 16.66
C TRP A 10 -12.55 4.84 17.26
N TYR A 11 -12.91 3.58 17.34
CA TYR A 11 -14.10 3.00 17.95
C TYR A 11 -13.85 2.59 19.40
N SER A 12 -14.91 2.28 20.15
CA SER A 12 -14.78 1.84 21.54
C SER A 12 -14.18 0.43 21.64
N TYR A 13 -13.24 0.27 22.56
CA TYR A 13 -12.59 -0.99 22.91
C TYR A 13 -12.27 -1.02 24.43
N ASN A 14 -11.91 -2.20 24.98
CA ASN A 14 -11.62 -2.34 26.42
C ASN A 14 -10.10 -2.43 26.70
N GLU A 15 -9.42 -3.45 26.18
CA GLU A 15 -7.99 -3.69 26.44
C GLU A 15 -7.10 -3.17 25.33
N GLY A 16 -7.56 -3.27 24.08
CA GLY A 16 -6.82 -2.83 22.91
C GLY A 16 -7.71 -2.75 21.68
N TRP A 17 -7.23 -2.07 20.63
CA TRP A 17 -8.00 -1.86 19.41
C TRP A 17 -8.66 -3.13 18.84
N TYR A 18 -8.01 -4.29 19.03
CA TYR A 18 -8.43 -5.59 18.48
C TYR A 18 -9.71 -6.13 19.10
N ASP A 19 -9.98 -5.87 20.38
CA ASP A 19 -11.19 -6.35 21.05
C ASP A 19 -12.42 -5.48 20.77
N GLY A 20 -12.20 -4.33 20.17
CA GLY A 20 -13.25 -3.46 19.64
C GLY A 20 -13.63 -3.70 18.19
N VAL A 21 -12.94 -4.61 17.47
CA VAL A 21 -13.23 -4.90 16.06
C VAL A 21 -14.64 -5.49 15.91
N GLY A 22 -15.51 -4.76 15.22
CA GLY A 22 -16.95 -4.98 15.19
C GLY A 22 -17.75 -3.85 15.84
N ASN A 23 -17.09 -2.86 16.50
CA ASN A 23 -17.70 -1.62 16.96
C ASN A 23 -17.37 -0.50 15.95
N TRP A 24 -18.20 -0.31 14.94
CA TRP A 24 -17.93 0.72 13.92
C TRP A 24 -18.66 2.03 14.23
N THR A 25 -18.77 2.35 15.51
CA THR A 25 -19.29 3.61 16.04
C THR A 25 -18.17 4.38 16.73
N VAL A 26 -18.08 5.66 16.45
CA VAL A 26 -17.05 6.54 17.01
C VAL A 26 -17.08 6.55 18.53
N ASP A 27 -15.92 6.40 19.16
CA ASP A 27 -15.78 6.56 20.60
C ASP A 27 -15.81 8.05 20.96
N THR A 28 -17.00 8.54 21.31
CA THR A 28 -17.21 9.96 21.66
C THR A 28 -16.56 10.38 22.98
N SER A 29 -16.04 9.45 23.78
CA SER A 29 -15.24 9.81 24.96
C SER A 29 -13.83 10.32 24.58
N ARG A 30 -13.36 9.97 23.39
CA ARG A 30 -12.07 10.41 22.83
C ARG A 30 -12.22 11.41 21.69
N TYR A 31 -13.34 11.38 21.00
CA TYR A 31 -13.67 12.24 19.84
C TYR A 31 -15.02 12.91 20.09
N ASP A 32 -15.04 13.93 20.93
CA ASP A 32 -16.26 14.62 21.40
C ASP A 32 -17.19 15.06 20.28
N ASN A 33 -16.63 15.50 19.16
CA ASN A 33 -17.37 15.99 17.99
C ASN A 33 -17.43 14.96 16.83
N GLY A 34 -17.03 13.72 17.10
CA GLY A 34 -16.93 12.67 16.09
C GLY A 34 -15.72 12.79 15.16
N ILE A 35 -15.54 11.79 14.31
CA ILE A 35 -14.46 11.77 13.29
C ILE A 35 -14.72 12.82 12.20
N ILE A 36 -15.96 13.19 11.98
CA ILE A 36 -16.35 14.21 10.98
C ILE A 36 -15.66 15.57 11.20
N GLU A 37 -15.30 15.93 12.43
CA GLU A 37 -14.53 17.14 12.71
C GLU A 37 -13.14 17.06 12.07
N LEU A 38 -12.46 15.93 12.24
CA LEU A 38 -11.11 15.69 11.69
C LEU A 38 -11.14 15.62 10.16
N SER A 39 -12.09 14.90 9.59
CA SER A 39 -12.22 14.77 8.13
C SER A 39 -12.61 16.11 7.49
N SER A 40 -13.46 16.91 8.14
CA SER A 40 -13.79 18.27 7.69
C SER A 40 -12.58 19.20 7.74
N TYR A 41 -11.77 19.09 8.80
CA TYR A 41 -10.52 19.86 8.90
C TYR A 41 -9.53 19.46 7.81
N ALA A 42 -9.32 18.16 7.59
CA ALA A 42 -8.46 17.64 6.52
C ALA A 42 -8.93 18.15 5.15
N LYS A 43 -10.22 18.03 4.85
CA LYS A 43 -10.83 18.53 3.60
C LYS A 43 -10.61 20.04 3.41
N ASN A 44 -10.78 20.85 4.47
CA ASN A 44 -10.53 22.30 4.42
C ASN A 44 -9.06 22.65 4.15
N LYS A 45 -8.14 21.72 4.36
CA LYS A 45 -6.71 21.82 4.02
C LYS A 45 -6.37 21.22 2.66
N GLY A 46 -7.37 20.75 1.91
CA GLY A 46 -7.17 20.06 0.64
C GLY A 46 -6.61 18.65 0.77
N LEU A 47 -6.77 18.01 1.94
CA LEU A 47 -6.30 16.66 2.21
C LEU A 47 -7.44 15.65 2.16
N GLY A 48 -7.14 14.45 1.67
CA GLY A 48 -7.98 13.28 1.88
C GLY A 48 -7.99 12.83 3.35
N HIS A 49 -8.97 12.03 3.72
CA HIS A 49 -9.06 11.40 5.03
C HIS A 49 -9.20 9.89 4.87
N THR A 50 -8.20 9.16 5.34
CA THR A 50 -8.19 7.69 5.39
C THR A 50 -8.69 7.23 6.75
N LEU A 51 -9.70 6.35 6.75
CA LEU A 51 -10.20 5.72 7.97
C LEU A 51 -10.18 4.20 7.82
N TRP A 52 -9.56 3.55 8.81
CA TRP A 52 -9.37 2.10 8.85
C TRP A 52 -10.62 1.37 9.33
N TYR A 53 -10.94 0.27 8.68
CA TYR A 53 -11.98 -0.68 9.06
C TYR A 53 -11.49 -2.12 8.83
N GLU A 54 -11.96 -3.04 9.68
CA GLU A 54 -11.83 -4.48 9.49
C GLU A 54 -13.20 -5.15 9.72
N PRO A 55 -14.19 -4.87 8.85
CA PRO A 55 -15.59 -5.16 9.17
C PRO A 55 -15.97 -6.62 8.94
N GLU A 56 -15.10 -7.42 8.35
CA GLU A 56 -15.30 -8.85 8.13
C GLU A 56 -15.00 -9.68 9.39
N ARG A 57 -14.08 -9.23 10.24
CA ARG A 57 -13.81 -9.83 11.53
C ARG A 57 -14.73 -9.23 12.59
N VAL A 58 -15.26 -10.07 13.45
CA VAL A 58 -16.18 -9.67 14.51
C VAL A 58 -15.69 -10.23 15.86
N PHE A 59 -15.32 -9.33 16.76
CA PHE A 59 -14.94 -9.71 18.12
C PHE A 59 -16.20 -9.89 19.00
N PRO A 60 -16.23 -10.84 19.94
CA PRO A 60 -17.34 -11.02 20.86
C PRO A 60 -17.71 -9.75 21.64
N ASN A 61 -18.99 -9.58 21.90
CA ASN A 61 -19.58 -8.45 22.64
C ASN A 61 -19.55 -7.09 21.92
N THR A 62 -19.13 -7.03 20.66
CA THR A 62 -19.19 -5.84 19.82
C THR A 62 -20.57 -5.60 19.23
N GLN A 63 -20.78 -4.45 18.59
CA GLN A 63 -22.03 -4.10 17.92
C GLN A 63 -22.39 -5.11 16.81
N PHE A 64 -21.43 -5.46 15.94
CA PHE A 64 -21.66 -6.43 14.86
C PHE A 64 -21.89 -7.85 15.42
N HIS A 65 -21.22 -8.22 16.52
CA HIS A 65 -21.52 -9.47 17.21
C HIS A 65 -22.97 -9.52 17.69
N LYS A 66 -23.45 -8.46 18.33
CA LYS A 66 -24.83 -8.38 18.83
C LYS A 66 -25.84 -8.53 17.70
N VAL A 67 -25.72 -7.69 16.66
CA VAL A 67 -26.63 -7.73 15.50
C VAL A 67 -26.57 -9.08 14.79
N GLY A 68 -25.37 -9.59 14.54
CA GLY A 68 -25.18 -10.84 13.84
C GLY A 68 -25.72 -12.06 14.60
N SER A 69 -25.63 -12.04 15.96
CA SER A 69 -26.14 -13.14 16.80
C SER A 69 -27.67 -13.17 16.89
N GLU A 70 -28.35 -12.07 16.60
CA GLU A 70 -29.82 -11.98 16.55
C GLU A 70 -30.39 -12.48 15.21
N ASN A 71 -29.52 -12.77 14.23
CA ASN A 71 -29.92 -13.15 12.87
C ASN A 71 -29.28 -14.46 12.45
N GLU A 72 -30.05 -15.33 11.82
CA GLU A 72 -29.59 -16.66 11.42
C GLU A 72 -28.53 -16.58 10.33
N GLN A 73 -27.40 -17.27 10.54
CA GLN A 73 -26.29 -17.39 9.57
C GLN A 73 -25.58 -16.05 9.22
N TRP A 74 -25.73 -14.99 10.02
CA TRP A 74 -25.01 -13.75 9.76
C TRP A 74 -23.55 -13.80 10.26
N LEU A 75 -23.28 -14.68 11.23
CA LEU A 75 -21.94 -14.90 11.76
C LEU A 75 -21.51 -16.34 11.50
N ILE A 76 -20.27 -16.52 11.11
CA ILE A 76 -19.61 -17.81 10.98
C ILE A 76 -18.58 -17.91 12.09
N SER A 77 -18.62 -18.98 12.89
CA SER A 77 -17.59 -19.34 13.88
C SER A 77 -16.64 -20.38 13.30
N ALA A 78 -15.45 -20.52 13.88
CA ALA A 78 -14.55 -21.60 13.56
C ALA A 78 -14.01 -22.24 14.85
N ASP A 79 -13.73 -23.54 14.83
CA ASP A 79 -13.30 -24.28 16.01
C ASP A 79 -11.91 -23.81 16.48
N GLY A 80 -11.83 -23.47 17.76
CA GLY A 80 -10.60 -22.97 18.38
C GLY A 80 -10.28 -21.51 18.09
N GLU A 81 -11.21 -20.77 17.50
CA GLU A 81 -11.07 -19.33 17.25
C GLU A 81 -12.04 -18.53 18.13
N ASP A 82 -11.56 -17.43 18.72
CA ASP A 82 -12.37 -16.53 19.55
C ASP A 82 -13.15 -15.50 18.71
N ASN A 83 -12.63 -15.16 17.53
CA ASN A 83 -13.28 -14.25 16.60
C ASN A 83 -14.35 -14.97 15.78
N LEU A 84 -15.30 -14.19 15.32
CA LEU A 84 -16.32 -14.59 14.34
C LEU A 84 -16.05 -13.89 13.01
N MET A 85 -16.57 -14.44 11.95
CA MET A 85 -16.53 -13.83 10.62
C MET A 85 -17.93 -13.38 10.21
N TRP A 86 -18.06 -12.14 9.77
CA TRP A 86 -19.31 -11.67 9.16
C TRP A 86 -19.58 -12.41 7.86
N ASN A 87 -20.75 -12.96 7.71
CA ASN A 87 -21.06 -13.84 6.58
C ASN A 87 -21.52 -13.07 5.33
N LEU A 88 -20.56 -12.62 4.52
CA LEU A 88 -20.89 -11.98 3.24
C LEU A 88 -21.56 -12.91 2.23
N ALA A 89 -21.51 -14.24 2.43
CA ALA A 89 -22.20 -15.20 1.56
C ALA A 89 -23.72 -15.27 1.85
N ASN A 90 -24.20 -14.72 2.97
CA ASN A 90 -25.61 -14.59 3.30
C ASN A 90 -26.14 -13.25 2.74
N GLU A 91 -27.22 -13.28 1.95
CA GLU A 91 -27.75 -12.11 1.25
C GLU A 91 -28.22 -10.99 2.21
N ASP A 92 -28.88 -11.32 3.31
CA ASP A 92 -29.37 -10.33 4.27
C ASP A 92 -28.23 -9.72 5.10
N ALA A 93 -27.26 -10.55 5.50
CA ALA A 93 -26.02 -10.10 6.16
C ALA A 93 -25.21 -9.19 5.25
N PHE A 94 -25.08 -9.54 3.97
CA PHE A 94 -24.41 -8.74 2.95
C PHE A 94 -25.08 -7.38 2.76
N LYS A 95 -26.41 -7.37 2.64
CA LYS A 95 -27.17 -6.11 2.51
C LYS A 95 -26.96 -5.20 3.71
N TYR A 96 -27.09 -5.73 4.93
CA TYR A 96 -26.86 -4.97 6.16
C TYR A 96 -25.44 -4.36 6.19
N TYR A 97 -24.45 -5.19 5.84
CA TYR A 97 -23.05 -4.77 5.79
C TYR A 97 -22.81 -3.60 4.83
N CYS A 98 -23.35 -3.68 3.62
CA CYS A 98 -23.27 -2.63 2.62
C CYS A 98 -23.92 -1.31 3.11
N ASP A 99 -25.17 -1.39 3.59
CA ASP A 99 -25.91 -0.23 4.01
C ASP A 99 -25.28 0.45 5.24
N TYR A 100 -24.82 -0.36 6.21
CA TYR A 100 -24.18 0.14 7.42
C TYR A 100 -22.85 0.85 7.13
N LEU A 101 -21.97 0.21 6.36
CA LEU A 101 -20.65 0.78 6.07
C LEU A 101 -20.77 2.01 5.17
N LEU A 102 -21.65 2.00 4.18
CA LEU A 102 -21.91 3.19 3.37
C LEU A 102 -22.35 4.39 4.24
N ALA A 103 -23.26 4.15 5.17
CA ALA A 103 -23.73 5.20 6.10
C ALA A 103 -22.59 5.69 7.00
N SER A 104 -21.80 4.78 7.57
CA SER A 104 -20.65 5.10 8.42
C SER A 104 -19.57 5.91 7.68
N LEU A 105 -19.24 5.55 6.45
CA LEU A 105 -18.25 6.28 5.64
C LEU A 105 -18.74 7.71 5.34
N LYS A 106 -20.02 7.88 4.99
CA LYS A 106 -20.62 9.20 4.74
C LYS A 106 -20.68 10.06 6.00
N GLU A 107 -21.11 9.48 7.11
CA GLU A 107 -21.20 10.17 8.41
C GLU A 107 -19.83 10.67 8.88
N ASN A 108 -18.78 9.87 8.70
CA ASN A 108 -17.43 10.20 9.10
C ASN A 108 -16.65 11.02 8.06
N GLY A 109 -17.23 11.33 6.90
CA GLY A 109 -16.59 12.13 5.84
C GLY A 109 -15.34 11.46 5.27
N VAL A 110 -15.35 10.14 5.13
CA VAL A 110 -14.22 9.34 4.64
C VAL A 110 -14.06 9.54 3.13
N THR A 111 -12.85 9.84 2.69
CA THR A 111 -12.48 9.94 1.27
C THR A 111 -11.62 8.79 0.80
N ILE A 112 -10.95 8.11 1.73
CA ILE A 112 -10.16 6.91 1.48
C ILE A 112 -10.60 5.85 2.48
N TYR A 113 -11.30 4.85 2.00
CA TYR A 113 -11.73 3.70 2.79
C TYR A 113 -10.60 2.67 2.86
N ARG A 114 -10.02 2.48 4.05
CA ARG A 114 -9.04 1.42 4.26
C ARG A 114 -9.73 0.20 4.82
N GLN A 115 -9.77 -0.86 4.02
CA GLN A 115 -10.24 -2.17 4.46
C GLN A 115 -9.07 -3.07 4.79
N ASP A 116 -9.05 -3.57 6.01
CA ASP A 116 -8.09 -4.57 6.48
C ASP A 116 -8.76 -5.91 6.76
N PHE A 117 -7.94 -6.97 6.88
CA PHE A 117 -8.39 -8.33 7.15
C PHE A 117 -7.26 -9.13 7.81
N ASN A 118 -7.32 -9.26 9.14
CA ASN A 118 -6.21 -9.74 9.97
C ASN A 118 -6.45 -11.14 10.58
N PHE A 119 -7.12 -12.02 9.86
CA PHE A 119 -7.27 -13.42 10.29
C PHE A 119 -7.36 -14.37 9.08
N ALA A 120 -7.30 -15.69 9.35
CA ALA A 120 -7.32 -16.71 8.30
C ALA A 120 -8.75 -17.25 8.11
N PRO A 121 -9.44 -17.00 6.99
CA PRO A 121 -10.85 -17.31 6.83
C PRO A 121 -11.17 -18.76 6.48
N LEU A 122 -10.19 -19.57 6.05
CA LEU A 122 -10.43 -20.89 5.49
C LEU A 122 -11.29 -21.80 6.40
N LYS A 123 -10.96 -21.88 7.69
CA LYS A 123 -11.72 -22.69 8.65
C LYS A 123 -13.19 -22.26 8.77
N TYR A 124 -13.46 -20.97 8.64
CA TYR A 124 -14.82 -20.40 8.67
C TYR A 124 -15.61 -20.83 7.43
N TRP A 125 -15.01 -20.69 6.25
CA TRP A 125 -15.64 -21.09 4.99
C TRP A 125 -15.90 -22.61 4.93
N GLU A 126 -14.91 -23.45 5.33
CA GLU A 126 -15.07 -24.90 5.38
C GLU A 126 -16.20 -25.32 6.33
N LYS A 127 -16.32 -24.66 7.49
CA LYS A 127 -17.41 -24.92 8.41
C LYS A 127 -18.76 -24.51 7.81
N ALA A 128 -18.85 -23.35 7.22
CA ALA A 128 -20.06 -22.89 6.54
C ALA A 128 -20.44 -23.78 5.35
N ASP A 129 -19.48 -24.30 4.59
CA ASP A 129 -19.72 -25.26 3.51
C ASP A 129 -20.40 -26.52 4.05
N ASN A 130 -19.96 -27.01 5.21
CA ASN A 130 -20.55 -28.20 5.85
C ASN A 130 -21.95 -27.92 6.43
N GLU A 131 -22.13 -26.79 7.09
CA GLU A 131 -23.36 -26.43 7.80
C GLU A 131 -24.46 -25.91 6.88
N TYR A 132 -24.11 -25.10 5.88
CA TYR A 132 -25.08 -24.36 5.06
C TYR A 132 -25.15 -24.82 3.60
N TYR A 133 -24.11 -25.50 3.10
CA TYR A 133 -24.00 -25.87 1.67
C TYR A 133 -23.87 -27.37 1.44
N ASN A 134 -24.33 -28.19 2.40
CA ASN A 134 -24.32 -29.67 2.32
C ASN A 134 -22.93 -30.28 2.04
N GLY A 135 -21.87 -29.68 2.60
CA GLY A 135 -20.49 -30.13 2.42
C GLY A 135 -19.89 -29.87 1.05
N ARG A 136 -20.46 -28.97 0.25
CA ARG A 136 -19.90 -28.57 -1.05
C ARG A 136 -18.74 -27.59 -0.82
N THR A 137 -17.53 -28.11 -0.85
CA THR A 137 -16.30 -27.33 -0.62
C THR A 137 -16.14 -26.14 -1.56
N GLY A 138 -15.84 -24.95 -0.99
CA GLY A 138 -15.53 -23.72 -1.70
C GLY A 138 -16.75 -22.90 -2.12
N ILE A 139 -17.97 -23.31 -1.81
CA ILE A 139 -19.17 -22.54 -2.16
C ILE A 139 -19.29 -21.29 -1.31
N CYS A 140 -19.06 -21.39 0.01
CA CYS A 140 -19.09 -20.23 0.89
C CYS A 140 -18.03 -19.20 0.48
N GLU A 141 -16.79 -19.64 0.26
CA GLU A 141 -15.72 -18.77 -0.21
C GLU A 141 -16.07 -18.07 -1.53
N ASN A 142 -16.60 -18.81 -2.50
CA ASN A 142 -16.98 -18.24 -3.80
C ASN A 142 -18.04 -17.13 -3.66
N HIS A 143 -19.11 -17.38 -2.91
CA HIS A 143 -20.15 -16.37 -2.67
C HIS A 143 -19.61 -15.19 -1.85
N TYR A 144 -18.80 -15.50 -0.84
CA TYR A 144 -18.19 -14.49 0.03
C TYR A 144 -17.32 -13.51 -0.75
N VAL A 145 -16.38 -14.02 -1.56
CA VAL A 145 -15.45 -13.20 -2.35
C VAL A 145 -16.18 -12.43 -3.45
N THR A 146 -17.16 -13.05 -4.10
CA THR A 146 -18.02 -12.38 -5.08
C THR A 146 -18.74 -11.17 -4.45
N ASN A 147 -19.31 -11.36 -3.27
CA ASN A 147 -19.99 -10.29 -2.54
C ASN A 147 -19.03 -9.25 -1.98
N LEU A 148 -17.79 -9.62 -1.61
CA LEU A 148 -16.76 -8.66 -1.23
C LEU A 148 -16.47 -7.70 -2.39
N TYR A 149 -16.27 -8.21 -3.60
CA TYR A 149 -16.07 -7.35 -4.77
C TYR A 149 -17.30 -6.46 -5.05
N SER A 150 -18.49 -7.03 -4.97
CA SER A 150 -19.75 -6.28 -5.13
C SER A 150 -19.93 -5.19 -4.08
N PHE A 151 -19.47 -5.41 -2.86
CA PHE A 151 -19.45 -4.39 -1.81
C PHE A 151 -18.53 -3.23 -2.15
N LEU A 152 -17.31 -3.51 -2.63
CA LEU A 152 -16.38 -2.46 -3.02
C LEU A 152 -16.93 -1.63 -4.19
N ASP A 153 -17.53 -2.29 -5.19
CA ASP A 153 -18.22 -1.62 -6.30
C ASP A 153 -19.40 -0.77 -5.78
N TYR A 154 -20.19 -1.33 -4.84
CA TYR A 154 -21.30 -0.59 -4.21
C TYR A 154 -20.84 0.69 -3.49
N LEU A 155 -19.72 0.66 -2.80
CA LEU A 155 -19.18 1.85 -2.14
C LEU A 155 -18.77 2.93 -3.14
N THR A 156 -18.03 2.56 -4.19
CA THR A 156 -17.56 3.50 -5.20
C THR A 156 -18.70 4.07 -6.06
N ASP A 157 -19.74 3.30 -6.29
CA ASP A 157 -20.96 3.75 -7.00
C ASP A 157 -21.80 4.75 -6.17
N ASN A 158 -21.66 4.72 -4.84
CA ASN A 158 -22.47 5.54 -3.92
C ASN A 158 -21.72 6.68 -3.22
N ILE A 159 -20.40 6.77 -3.37
CA ILE A 159 -19.54 7.85 -2.86
C ILE A 159 -18.61 8.32 -3.97
N ASP A 160 -18.93 9.47 -4.55
CA ASP A 160 -18.12 10.05 -5.64
C ASP A 160 -16.69 10.31 -5.20
N GLY A 161 -15.72 9.76 -5.97
CA GLY A 161 -14.30 9.95 -5.73
C GLY A 161 -13.75 9.18 -4.53
N LEU A 162 -14.49 8.21 -3.98
CA LEU A 162 -13.97 7.34 -2.93
C LEU A 162 -12.78 6.53 -3.47
N ILE A 163 -11.68 6.55 -2.73
CA ILE A 163 -10.54 5.66 -2.95
C ILE A 163 -10.64 4.50 -1.96
N ILE A 164 -10.41 3.29 -2.43
CA ILE A 164 -10.31 2.11 -1.58
C ILE A 164 -8.84 1.76 -1.42
N ASP A 165 -8.37 1.73 -0.17
CA ASP A 165 -7.06 1.24 0.22
C ASP A 165 -7.19 -0.20 0.72
N ASN A 166 -6.66 -1.14 -0.05
CA ASN A 166 -6.76 -2.56 0.20
C ASN A 166 -5.62 -3.04 1.09
N CYS A 167 -5.99 -3.56 2.26
CA CYS A 167 -5.10 -4.27 3.17
C CYS A 167 -5.73 -5.60 3.59
N ALA A 168 -4.91 -6.60 3.74
CA ALA A 168 -5.27 -7.87 4.38
C ALA A 168 -4.03 -8.43 5.06
N SER A 169 -3.72 -8.00 6.28
CA SER A 169 -2.41 -8.20 6.92
C SER A 169 -1.30 -7.86 5.91
N GLY A 170 -1.30 -6.62 5.42
CA GLY A 170 -0.50 -6.22 4.26
C GLY A 170 -1.09 -6.68 2.93
N GLY A 171 -0.30 -7.31 2.09
CA GLY A 171 -0.61 -7.60 0.69
C GLY A 171 -1.30 -8.92 0.39
N LYS A 172 -1.95 -9.59 1.34
CA LYS A 172 -2.54 -10.94 1.10
C LYS A 172 -3.72 -10.97 0.11
N ARG A 173 -4.31 -9.81 -0.19
CA ARG A 173 -5.38 -9.64 -1.18
C ARG A 173 -4.94 -8.81 -2.39
N LEU A 174 -3.66 -8.82 -2.73
CA LEU A 174 -3.15 -8.18 -3.94
C LEU A 174 -3.32 -9.13 -5.13
N ASP A 175 -4.54 -9.24 -5.62
CA ASP A 175 -4.89 -9.92 -6.86
C ASP A 175 -5.44 -8.92 -7.90
N LEU A 176 -5.67 -9.38 -9.13
CA LEU A 176 -6.11 -8.52 -10.23
C LEU A 176 -7.49 -7.92 -9.98
N GLU A 177 -8.43 -8.68 -9.42
CA GLU A 177 -9.79 -8.21 -9.15
C GLU A 177 -9.82 -7.14 -8.04
N MET A 178 -9.05 -7.33 -6.97
CA MET A 178 -8.90 -6.32 -5.94
C MET A 178 -8.18 -5.07 -6.48
N SER A 179 -7.14 -5.24 -7.29
CA SER A 179 -6.38 -4.12 -7.87
C SER A 179 -7.17 -3.32 -8.91
N TYR A 180 -8.25 -3.88 -9.44
CA TYR A 180 -9.19 -3.16 -10.31
C TYR A 180 -10.05 -2.16 -9.53
N ARG A 181 -10.27 -2.41 -8.22
CA ARG A 181 -11.17 -1.64 -7.34
C ARG A 181 -10.44 -0.81 -6.30
N SER A 182 -9.16 -1.08 -6.09
CA SER A 182 -8.43 -0.56 -4.94
C SER A 182 -6.96 -0.30 -5.24
N ILE A 183 -6.35 0.48 -4.37
CA ILE A 183 -4.91 0.74 -4.35
C ILE A 183 -4.36 0.17 -3.05
N ALA A 184 -3.18 -0.41 -3.07
CA ALA A 184 -2.51 -0.89 -1.87
C ALA A 184 -1.54 0.18 -1.35
N PHE A 185 -2.01 1.03 -0.43
CA PHE A 185 -1.16 2.01 0.24
C PHE A 185 -0.17 1.35 1.19
N TRP A 186 -0.52 0.16 1.69
CA TRP A 186 0.29 -0.64 2.59
C TRP A 186 0.44 -2.06 2.04
N ARG A 187 1.50 -2.29 1.28
CA ARG A 187 1.67 -3.56 0.55
C ARG A 187 2.19 -4.72 1.37
N SER A 188 2.72 -4.49 2.57
CA SER A 188 3.31 -5.53 3.40
C SER A 188 3.43 -5.12 4.87
N ASP A 189 2.96 -5.98 5.78
CA ASP A 189 3.15 -5.81 7.23
C ASP A 189 4.60 -6.02 7.66
N TYR A 190 5.50 -6.45 6.78
CA TYR A 190 6.93 -6.43 7.05
C TYR A 190 7.42 -5.04 7.40
N ASN A 191 6.74 -4.02 6.88
CA ASN A 191 7.04 -2.62 7.15
C ASN A 191 6.42 -2.10 8.47
N CYS A 192 5.70 -2.92 9.25
CA CYS A 192 5.11 -2.49 10.54
C CYS A 192 6.13 -2.32 11.67
N ALA A 193 7.35 -2.87 11.52
CA ALA A 193 8.40 -2.79 12.52
C ALA A 193 9.77 -2.67 11.86
N TYR A 194 10.73 -2.11 12.60
CA TYR A 194 12.12 -2.07 12.15
C TYR A 194 12.75 -3.47 12.21
N HIS A 195 13.39 -3.85 11.11
CA HIS A 195 14.21 -5.07 10.97
C HIS A 195 15.57 -4.71 10.36
N PRO A 196 16.65 -5.45 10.65
CA PRO A 196 17.98 -5.15 10.10
C PRO A 196 18.07 -5.15 8.57
N ASP A 197 17.20 -5.93 7.92
CA ASP A 197 17.11 -6.08 6.46
C ASP A 197 15.90 -5.33 5.84
N LEU A 198 15.24 -4.45 6.62
CA LEU A 198 14.02 -3.77 6.23
C LEU A 198 14.16 -3.03 4.89
N PHE A 199 15.27 -2.31 4.69
CA PHE A 199 15.46 -1.51 3.48
C PHE A 199 15.78 -2.37 2.26
N ASP A 200 16.55 -3.44 2.42
CA ASP A 200 16.82 -4.41 1.35
C ASP A 200 15.53 -5.15 0.95
N ALA A 201 14.70 -5.49 1.93
CA ALA A 201 13.37 -6.07 1.69
C ALA A 201 12.45 -5.07 0.98
N THR A 202 12.41 -3.81 1.42
CA THR A 202 11.62 -2.75 0.78
C THR A 202 12.01 -2.55 -0.68
N GLN A 203 13.32 -2.47 -0.98
CA GLN A 203 13.84 -2.38 -2.35
C GLN A 203 13.38 -3.59 -3.19
N SER A 204 13.42 -4.79 -2.62
CA SER A 204 12.99 -6.02 -3.30
C SER A 204 11.48 -6.07 -3.52
N HIS A 205 10.69 -5.58 -2.57
CA HIS A 205 9.25 -5.40 -2.74
C HIS A 205 8.94 -4.39 -3.85
N ASN A 206 9.61 -3.24 -3.85
CA ASN A 206 9.46 -2.23 -4.91
C ASN A 206 9.74 -2.83 -6.28
N TYR A 207 10.84 -3.57 -6.41
CA TYR A 207 11.21 -4.24 -7.63
C TYR A 207 10.13 -5.23 -8.09
N GLY A 208 9.70 -6.13 -7.21
CA GLY A 208 8.77 -7.20 -7.58
C GLY A 208 7.38 -6.71 -7.94
N ILE A 209 6.83 -5.79 -7.14
CA ILE A 209 5.46 -5.33 -7.32
C ILE A 209 5.30 -4.39 -8.53
N SER A 210 6.34 -3.63 -8.87
CA SER A 210 6.30 -2.67 -9.99
C SER A 210 6.18 -3.32 -11.36
N PHE A 211 6.33 -4.65 -11.48
CA PHE A 211 6.06 -5.36 -12.72
C PHE A 211 4.58 -5.36 -13.13
N TRP A 212 3.67 -5.19 -12.18
CA TRP A 212 2.23 -5.34 -12.45
C TRP A 212 1.33 -4.35 -11.71
N LEU A 213 1.80 -3.72 -10.64
CA LEU A 213 1.08 -2.64 -9.94
C LEU A 213 1.84 -1.32 -10.08
N PRO A 214 1.29 -0.34 -10.79
CA PRO A 214 1.95 0.95 -11.00
C PRO A 214 1.94 1.82 -9.75
N ILE A 215 0.99 1.62 -8.85
CA ILE A 215 0.79 2.45 -7.66
C ILE A 215 0.71 1.56 -6.43
N THR A 216 1.72 1.65 -5.57
CA THR A 216 1.77 1.00 -4.25
C THR A 216 2.50 1.89 -3.26
N GLY A 217 2.28 1.63 -1.97
CA GLY A 217 2.88 2.41 -0.91
C GLY A 217 3.87 1.63 -0.04
N SER A 218 4.73 2.37 0.61
CA SER A 218 5.68 1.92 1.62
C SER A 218 5.63 2.80 2.85
N ALA A 219 6.17 2.32 3.96
CA ALA A 219 6.30 3.10 5.19
C ALA A 219 7.70 3.66 5.33
N LEU A 220 7.78 4.92 5.64
CA LEU A 220 9.02 5.61 5.92
C LEU A 220 9.31 5.60 7.43
N TRP A 221 10.33 4.86 7.83
CA TRP A 221 10.70 4.68 9.24
C TRP A 221 11.83 5.58 9.73
N MET A 222 12.74 5.95 8.84
CA MET A 222 13.95 6.71 9.19
C MET A 222 14.18 7.84 8.20
N GLN A 223 14.91 8.87 8.64
CA GLN A 223 15.19 10.06 7.84
C GLN A 223 16.63 10.12 7.34
N ASP A 224 17.39 9.03 7.43
CA ASP A 224 18.66 8.97 6.72
C ASP A 224 18.44 8.70 5.22
N GLU A 225 19.39 9.14 4.42
CA GLU A 225 19.30 9.12 2.95
C GLU A 225 19.03 7.73 2.38
N TYR A 226 19.73 6.70 2.88
CA TYR A 226 19.58 5.33 2.35
C TYR A 226 18.19 4.77 2.63
N SER A 227 17.72 4.96 3.86
CA SER A 227 16.39 4.51 4.29
C SER A 227 15.28 5.21 3.51
N MET A 228 15.34 6.55 3.45
CA MET A 228 14.34 7.34 2.71
C MET A 228 14.27 6.94 1.24
N ARG A 229 15.41 6.86 0.56
CA ARG A 229 15.46 6.52 -0.87
C ARG A 229 15.01 5.09 -1.15
N SER A 230 15.21 4.16 -0.21
CA SER A 230 14.70 2.79 -0.32
C SER A 230 13.18 2.72 -0.28
N ASP A 231 12.54 3.66 0.42
CA ASP A 231 11.09 3.72 0.59
C ASP A 231 10.37 4.57 -0.47
N LEU A 232 11.10 5.30 -1.33
CA LEU A 232 10.49 6.13 -2.37
C LEU A 232 9.78 5.28 -3.42
N MET A 233 8.46 5.41 -3.42
CA MET A 233 7.51 4.80 -4.36
C MET A 233 6.39 5.81 -4.65
N PRO A 234 5.50 5.57 -5.61
CA PRO A 234 4.40 6.49 -5.91
C PRO A 234 3.60 6.95 -4.69
N LEU A 235 3.51 6.10 -3.66
CA LEU A 235 2.89 6.43 -2.38
C LEU A 235 3.86 6.15 -1.23
N ILE A 236 3.94 7.05 -0.26
CA ILE A 236 4.68 6.84 0.99
C ILE A 236 3.81 7.23 2.19
N LEU A 237 3.84 6.38 3.21
CA LEU A 237 3.27 6.67 4.52
C LEU A 237 4.39 7.14 5.45
N THR A 238 4.09 8.14 6.25
CA THR A 238 5.05 8.66 7.22
C THR A 238 4.35 9.20 8.46
N SER A 239 4.97 9.02 9.61
CA SER A 239 4.54 9.57 10.90
C SER A 239 5.42 10.72 11.39
N PHE A 240 6.35 11.22 10.57
CA PHE A 240 7.25 12.31 10.96
C PHE A 240 6.52 13.65 11.03
N GLY A 241 6.90 14.47 12.01
CA GLY A 241 6.36 15.83 12.18
C GLY A 241 7.02 16.90 11.30
N SER A 242 8.14 16.61 10.62
CA SER A 242 8.84 17.51 9.73
C SER A 242 9.20 16.82 8.43
N TYR A 243 9.09 17.55 7.31
CA TYR A 243 9.30 17.08 5.95
C TYR A 243 10.30 17.99 5.20
N ASP A 244 11.28 18.51 5.92
CA ASP A 244 12.26 19.47 5.37
C ASP A 244 13.47 18.78 4.70
N HIS A 245 13.50 17.44 4.70
CA HIS A 245 14.60 16.69 4.07
C HIS A 245 14.58 16.89 2.54
N PRO A 246 15.74 17.09 1.87
CA PRO A 246 15.81 17.31 0.43
C PRO A 246 15.13 16.22 -0.41
N ASP A 247 15.20 14.95 0.03
CA ASP A 247 14.58 13.85 -0.69
C ASP A 247 13.04 13.91 -0.68
N PHE A 248 12.40 14.59 0.28
CA PHE A 248 10.98 14.89 0.22
C PHE A 248 10.62 15.93 -0.84
N VAL A 249 11.49 16.94 -1.03
CA VAL A 249 11.32 17.93 -2.10
C VAL A 249 11.41 17.21 -3.44
N PHE A 250 12.46 16.42 -3.63
CA PHE A 250 12.64 15.57 -4.80
C PHE A 250 11.43 14.67 -5.05
N TYR A 251 11.01 13.93 -4.03
CA TYR A 251 9.85 13.04 -4.13
C TYR A 251 8.59 13.78 -4.57
N LYS A 252 8.28 14.92 -3.95
CA LYS A 252 7.09 15.70 -4.28
C LYS A 252 7.08 16.19 -5.72
N GLU A 253 8.26 16.54 -6.26
CA GLU A 253 8.40 17.03 -7.63
C GLU A 253 8.42 15.90 -8.68
N GLN A 254 8.92 14.73 -8.29
CA GLN A 254 9.24 13.67 -9.24
C GLN A 254 8.40 12.39 -9.08
N ARG A 255 7.51 12.32 -8.10
CA ARG A 255 6.72 11.09 -7.82
C ARG A 255 5.89 10.60 -9.01
N ASP A 256 5.45 11.51 -9.86
CA ASP A 256 4.66 11.15 -11.04
C ASP A 256 5.45 10.28 -12.02
N LEU A 257 6.79 10.43 -12.06
CA LEU A 257 7.66 9.56 -12.86
C LEU A 257 7.62 8.11 -12.38
N MET A 258 7.44 7.88 -11.08
CA MET A 258 7.38 6.53 -10.49
C MET A 258 6.09 5.78 -10.85
N GLY A 259 5.08 6.46 -11.39
CA GLY A 259 3.89 5.88 -11.98
C GLY A 259 4.00 5.58 -13.47
N GLY A 260 5.14 5.89 -14.10
CA GLY A 260 5.41 5.68 -15.52
C GLY A 260 5.86 4.26 -15.87
N LYS A 261 6.51 4.12 -17.01
CA LYS A 261 7.05 2.82 -17.46
C LYS A 261 8.16 2.35 -16.52
N TYR A 262 8.02 1.12 -16.04
CA TYR A 262 8.98 0.47 -15.16
C TYR A 262 9.97 -0.40 -15.96
N TYR A 263 11.26 -0.30 -15.62
CA TYR A 263 12.33 -1.15 -16.14
C TYR A 263 13.19 -1.69 -14.99
N PRO A 264 13.25 -3.02 -14.79
CA PRO A 264 14.26 -3.62 -13.92
C PRO A 264 15.63 -3.46 -14.57
N LEU A 265 16.60 -2.88 -13.86
CA LEU A 265 17.97 -2.69 -14.37
C LEU A 265 18.92 -3.79 -13.88
N GLU A 266 18.64 -4.35 -12.72
CA GLU A 266 19.33 -5.52 -12.18
C GLU A 266 18.33 -6.62 -11.87
N PHE A 267 18.79 -7.87 -11.86
CA PHE A 267 17.96 -8.99 -11.45
C PHE A 267 17.66 -8.88 -9.95
N GLY A 268 16.38 -8.80 -9.60
CA GLY A 268 15.94 -8.65 -8.22
C GLY A 268 16.43 -9.80 -7.34
N SER A 269 17.04 -9.46 -6.22
CA SER A 269 17.54 -10.41 -5.23
C SER A 269 17.27 -9.89 -3.83
N PHE A 270 17.06 -10.81 -2.88
CA PHE A 270 17.03 -10.49 -1.45
C PHE A 270 18.44 -10.52 -0.82
N ASP A 271 19.47 -10.90 -1.59
CA ASP A 271 20.84 -11.00 -1.06
C ASP A 271 21.42 -9.60 -0.77
N SER A 272 21.88 -9.39 0.46
CA SER A 272 22.54 -8.15 0.89
C SER A 272 23.88 -7.87 0.18
N ASN A 273 24.46 -8.87 -0.50
CA ASN A 273 25.72 -8.76 -1.24
C ASN A 273 25.53 -8.46 -2.73
N LYS A 274 24.29 -8.11 -3.16
CA LYS A 274 23.97 -7.77 -4.55
C LYS A 274 23.57 -6.32 -4.68
N MET A 275 24.04 -5.69 -5.76
CA MET A 275 23.48 -4.42 -6.22
C MET A 275 22.00 -4.61 -6.55
N HIS A 276 21.23 -3.54 -6.41
CA HIS A 276 19.86 -3.50 -6.84
C HIS A 276 19.60 -2.22 -7.62
N ALA A 277 18.90 -2.30 -8.73
CA ALA A 277 18.61 -1.11 -9.54
C ALA A 277 17.32 -1.23 -10.33
N MET A 278 16.58 -0.13 -10.42
CA MET A 278 15.34 -0.02 -11.16
C MET A 278 15.19 1.37 -11.77
N GLN A 279 14.38 1.49 -12.81
CA GLN A 279 14.14 2.73 -13.54
C GLN A 279 12.66 2.94 -13.78
N PHE A 280 12.26 4.20 -13.72
CA PHE A 280 10.95 4.68 -14.17
C PHE A 280 11.13 5.73 -15.24
N SER A 281 10.27 5.72 -16.25
CA SER A 281 10.33 6.66 -17.37
C SER A 281 8.93 7.15 -17.75
N THR A 282 8.87 8.34 -18.33
CA THR A 282 7.65 8.82 -19.00
C THR A 282 7.30 7.93 -20.20
N ASP A 283 6.05 7.96 -20.63
CA ASP A 283 5.55 7.14 -21.75
C ASP A 283 6.25 7.42 -23.08
N ASP A 284 6.68 8.66 -23.29
CA ASP A 284 7.44 9.11 -24.46
C ASP A 284 8.93 8.81 -24.38
N ALA A 285 9.40 8.26 -23.25
CA ALA A 285 10.80 7.96 -22.95
C ALA A 285 11.74 9.19 -22.93
N LEU A 286 11.20 10.41 -22.84
CA LEU A 286 12.02 11.63 -22.86
C LEU A 286 12.58 12.00 -21.49
N SER A 287 12.01 11.50 -20.40
CA SER A 287 12.52 11.73 -19.05
C SER A 287 12.27 10.55 -18.13
N GLY A 288 13.01 10.52 -17.02
CA GLY A 288 12.84 9.49 -16.01
C GLY A 288 13.84 9.56 -14.88
N THR A 289 13.77 8.57 -14.02
CA THR A 289 14.63 8.40 -12.85
C THR A 289 15.08 6.95 -12.71
N ALA A 290 16.31 6.76 -12.26
CA ALA A 290 16.84 5.44 -11.92
C ALA A 290 17.30 5.42 -10.46
N PHE A 291 16.88 4.41 -9.73
CA PHE A 291 17.27 4.13 -8.36
C PHE A 291 18.30 3.01 -8.35
N ILE A 292 19.46 3.27 -7.77
CA ILE A 292 20.57 2.34 -7.69
C ILE A 292 20.95 2.18 -6.21
N TYR A 293 20.90 0.95 -5.71
CA TYR A 293 21.16 0.63 -4.32
C TYR A 293 22.39 -0.26 -4.20
N LYS A 294 23.42 0.28 -3.53
CA LYS A 294 24.52 -0.51 -2.99
C LYS A 294 24.10 -1.00 -1.60
N ARG A 295 23.83 -2.28 -1.47
CA ARG A 295 23.48 -2.92 -0.20
C ARG A 295 24.72 -3.09 0.70
N ALA A 296 24.49 -3.34 1.99
CA ALA A 296 25.53 -3.31 3.01
C ALA A 296 26.72 -4.25 2.76
N ASP A 297 26.49 -5.42 2.18
CA ASP A 297 27.52 -6.46 1.96
C ASP A 297 28.13 -6.41 0.57
N VAL A 298 27.72 -5.49 -0.30
CA VAL A 298 28.32 -5.27 -1.63
C VAL A 298 29.73 -4.70 -1.45
N LYS A 299 30.71 -5.37 -2.04
CA LYS A 299 32.15 -5.00 -1.93
C LYS A 299 32.67 -4.23 -3.14
N ASP A 300 31.86 -4.15 -4.20
CA ASP A 300 32.24 -3.43 -5.40
C ASP A 300 32.44 -1.94 -5.10
N THR A 301 33.46 -1.36 -5.70
CA THR A 301 33.81 0.08 -5.62
C THR A 301 33.33 0.86 -6.82
N GLU A 302 32.83 0.16 -7.83
CA GLU A 302 32.33 0.74 -9.08
C GLU A 302 31.11 -0.06 -9.55
N TYR A 303 30.19 0.60 -10.23
CA TYR A 303 29.04 -0.05 -10.87
C TYR A 303 28.71 0.65 -12.17
N THR A 304 28.41 -0.12 -13.23
CA THR A 304 27.95 0.44 -14.50
C THR A 304 26.45 0.22 -14.62
N VAL A 305 25.68 1.31 -14.52
CA VAL A 305 24.24 1.28 -14.73
C VAL A 305 23.92 1.48 -16.20
N LYS A 306 23.10 0.58 -16.77
CA LYS A 306 22.55 0.70 -18.13
C LYS A 306 21.09 1.03 -18.03
N LEU A 307 20.68 2.13 -18.67
CA LEU A 307 19.27 2.49 -18.74
C LEU A 307 18.56 1.70 -19.84
N ASN A 308 17.24 1.64 -19.76
CA ASN A 308 16.43 0.88 -20.71
C ASN A 308 15.32 1.73 -21.34
N GLY A 309 14.86 1.33 -22.53
CA GLY A 309 13.69 1.91 -23.20
C GLY A 309 13.84 3.35 -23.64
N LEU A 310 15.07 3.83 -23.80
CA LEU A 310 15.37 5.17 -24.31
C LEU A 310 15.30 5.23 -25.83
N ILE A 311 15.15 6.42 -26.37
CA ILE A 311 15.20 6.67 -27.83
C ILE A 311 16.68 6.72 -28.26
N GLU A 312 17.13 5.74 -29.05
CA GLU A 312 18.54 5.54 -29.38
C GLU A 312 19.26 6.81 -29.89
N LYS A 313 18.57 7.63 -30.70
CA LYS A 313 19.15 8.80 -31.36
C LYS A 313 19.06 10.10 -30.56
N GLU A 314 18.24 10.12 -29.52
CA GLU A 314 18.11 11.29 -28.65
C GLU A 314 19.33 11.40 -27.74
N THR A 315 19.75 12.62 -27.44
CA THR A 315 20.77 12.91 -26.45
C THR A 315 20.10 13.17 -25.11
N TYR A 316 20.58 12.53 -24.07
CA TYR A 316 20.07 12.68 -22.70
C TYR A 316 21.10 13.33 -21.80
N LYS A 317 20.64 14.28 -21.00
CA LYS A 317 21.37 14.76 -19.83
C LYS A 317 21.03 13.86 -18.65
N VAL A 318 22.08 13.23 -18.08
CA VAL A 318 21.94 12.37 -16.90
C VAL A 318 22.79 12.93 -15.79
N TYR A 319 22.21 13.03 -14.58
CA TYR A 319 22.93 13.51 -13.39
C TYR A 319 22.43 12.81 -12.13
N ASP A 320 23.32 12.70 -11.15
CA ASP A 320 23.00 12.28 -9.79
C ASP A 320 22.40 13.48 -9.03
N ILE A 321 21.28 13.28 -8.33
CA ILE A 321 20.64 14.35 -7.55
C ILE A 321 21.54 14.91 -6.44
N ASP A 322 22.50 14.12 -5.94
CA ASP A 322 23.49 14.56 -4.94
C ASP A 322 24.62 15.37 -5.58
N ASN A 323 24.80 15.28 -6.90
CA ASN A 323 25.84 16.01 -7.62
C ASN A 323 25.33 16.52 -8.99
N PRO A 324 24.35 17.43 -8.99
CA PRO A 324 23.67 17.89 -10.20
C PRO A 324 24.57 18.65 -11.18
N GLU A 325 25.74 19.12 -10.74
CA GLU A 325 26.73 19.80 -11.58
C GLU A 325 27.50 18.81 -12.49
N LYS A 326 27.57 17.52 -12.09
CA LYS A 326 28.21 16.49 -12.91
C LYS A 326 27.18 15.89 -13.87
N ILE A 327 27.14 16.46 -15.09
CA ILE A 327 26.21 16.04 -16.13
C ILE A 327 26.93 15.11 -17.13
N TYR A 328 26.30 13.97 -17.42
CA TYR A 328 26.64 13.13 -18.55
C TYR A 328 25.70 13.48 -19.71
N SER A 329 26.25 13.78 -20.89
CA SER A 329 25.48 14.02 -22.12
C SER A 329 25.80 12.87 -23.09
N LEU A 330 24.89 11.93 -23.21
CA LEU A 330 25.07 10.67 -23.94
C LEU A 330 23.81 10.36 -24.76
N SER A 331 24.00 9.69 -25.90
CA SER A 331 22.87 9.19 -26.68
C SER A 331 22.12 8.09 -25.92
N GLY A 332 20.82 7.92 -26.22
CA GLY A 332 20.06 6.81 -25.66
C GLY A 332 20.71 5.46 -25.95
N LYS A 333 21.33 5.32 -27.13
CA LYS A 333 22.06 4.10 -27.49
C LYS A 333 23.24 3.85 -26.55
N GLU A 334 24.09 4.87 -26.30
CA GLU A 334 25.24 4.74 -25.38
C GLU A 334 24.79 4.42 -23.97
N LEU A 335 23.71 5.05 -23.51
CA LEU A 335 23.12 4.78 -22.18
C LEU A 335 22.60 3.35 -22.03
N MET A 336 22.06 2.77 -23.11
CA MET A 336 21.55 1.40 -23.08
C MET A 336 22.64 0.34 -23.31
N GLU A 337 23.64 0.60 -24.16
CA GLU A 337 24.66 -0.37 -24.53
C GLU A 337 25.89 -0.30 -23.59
N ASP A 338 26.42 0.90 -23.35
CA ASP A 338 27.65 1.13 -22.58
C ASP A 338 27.35 1.48 -21.12
N GLY A 339 26.27 2.29 -20.88
CA GLY A 339 25.85 2.73 -19.56
C GLY A 339 26.70 3.86 -18.97
N ILE A 340 26.46 4.13 -17.70
CA ILE A 340 27.21 5.13 -16.92
C ILE A 340 27.96 4.42 -15.78
N LYS A 341 29.25 4.67 -15.71
CA LYS A 341 30.09 4.17 -14.61
C LYS A 341 29.96 5.09 -13.40
N LEU A 342 29.56 4.51 -12.28
CA LEU A 342 29.38 5.13 -10.97
C LEU A 342 30.49 4.66 -10.02
N ASP A 343 31.09 5.59 -9.30
CA ASP A 343 31.95 5.27 -8.17
C ASP A 343 31.08 4.98 -6.94
N LEU A 344 31.35 3.90 -6.25
CA LEU A 344 30.58 3.46 -5.09
C LEU A 344 31.37 3.71 -3.80
N PRO A 345 30.83 4.47 -2.82
CA PRO A 345 31.48 4.71 -1.53
C PRO A 345 31.53 3.43 -0.68
N GLU A 346 32.22 3.48 0.45
CA GLU A 346 32.11 2.44 1.47
C GLU A 346 30.71 2.43 2.11
N GLY A 347 30.23 1.22 2.46
CA GLY A 347 28.92 1.03 3.08
C GLY A 347 27.74 1.11 2.11
N PRO A 348 26.51 1.04 2.65
CA PRO A 348 25.29 1.13 1.85
C PRO A 348 25.11 2.54 1.29
N LYS A 349 24.62 2.63 0.05
CA LYS A 349 24.35 3.90 -0.63
C LYS A 349 23.14 3.73 -1.56
N ALA A 350 22.26 4.72 -1.56
CA ALA A 350 21.21 4.88 -2.54
C ALA A 350 21.54 6.07 -3.45
N ILE A 351 21.70 5.82 -4.74
CA ILE A 351 21.96 6.82 -5.78
C ILE A 351 20.68 6.98 -6.60
N ILE A 352 20.30 8.22 -6.86
CA ILE A 352 19.18 8.54 -7.74
C ILE A 352 19.71 9.32 -8.93
N LEU A 353 19.58 8.73 -10.11
CA LEU A 353 19.89 9.41 -11.37
C LEU A 353 18.61 9.96 -11.99
N MET A 354 18.66 11.21 -12.40
CA MET A 354 17.67 11.84 -13.28
C MET A 354 18.19 11.84 -14.70
N PHE A 355 17.32 11.60 -15.67
CA PHE A 355 17.65 11.73 -17.09
C PHE A 355 16.53 12.44 -17.86
N ASN A 356 16.95 13.33 -18.77
CA ASN A 356 16.04 14.11 -19.63
C ASN A 356 16.65 14.27 -21.01
N ALA A 357 15.84 14.04 -22.06
CA ALA A 357 16.24 14.34 -23.43
C ALA A 357 16.47 15.85 -23.62
N GLU A 358 17.48 16.21 -24.45
CA GLU A 358 17.83 17.60 -24.74
C GLU A 358 16.89 18.25 -25.75
#